data_6cbcd3217319e74af3f42d8791f12fe5
#
_entry.id   6cbcd3217319e74af3f42d8791f12fe5
#
_cell.length_a   1.000
_cell.length_b   1.000
_cell.length_c   1.000
_cell.angle_alpha   90.00
_cell.angle_beta   90.00
_cell.angle_gamma   90.00
#
_symmetry.space_group_name_H-M   'P 1'
#
loop_
_entity.id
_entity.type
_entity.pdbx_description
1 polymer ?
#
loop_
_entity_poly.entity_id
_entity_poly.type
_entity_poly.pdbx_seq_one_letter_code
_entity_poly.pdbx_strand_id
1 'polypeptide(L)'
;METTHLGKPSALPASPEEARLDYVPNPRPDTLYLVRFAAPEFTSLCPVTGQPDFAHLVIDYAPGETIVESKSLKLFLGSFRNHCGFHEDVTVGIGQRLVEEMKPRWLRIGGYWYPRGGMPIDVFWQSGTPPEGLWLPDQGVQPYRGRG
;
A
#
# COMPACT_ATOMS: atom_id res chain seq x y z
N MET A 1 20.29 -6.25 -11.61
CA MET A 1 18.83 -6.43 -11.43
C MET A 1 18.07 -5.65 -12.48
N GLU A 2 17.13 -6.29 -13.13
CA GLU A 2 16.32 -5.62 -14.13
C GLU A 2 15.04 -5.07 -13.53
N THR A 3 14.79 -3.77 -13.72
CA THR A 3 13.56 -3.12 -13.32
C THR A 3 12.74 -2.74 -14.55
N THR A 4 11.42 -2.74 -14.42
CA THR A 4 10.52 -2.43 -15.55
C THR A 4 10.35 -0.92 -15.72
N HIS A 5 10.30 -0.17 -14.63
CA HIS A 5 9.87 1.23 -14.64
C HIS A 5 10.94 2.24 -14.29
N LEU A 6 11.95 1.83 -13.54
CA LEU A 6 12.96 2.76 -13.01
C LEU A 6 13.70 3.46 -14.16
N GLY A 7 13.72 4.80 -14.12
CA GLY A 7 14.41 5.61 -15.10
C GLY A 7 13.77 5.66 -16.50
N LYS A 8 12.57 5.14 -16.67
CA LYS A 8 11.87 5.07 -17.97
C LYS A 8 10.49 5.74 -17.88
N PRO A 9 10.00 6.35 -18.98
CA PRO A 9 8.61 6.72 -19.07
C PRO A 9 7.73 5.46 -18.97
N SER A 10 6.63 5.52 -18.23
CA SER A 10 5.75 4.38 -18.04
C SER A 10 4.29 4.82 -18.11
N ALA A 11 3.48 4.05 -18.80
CA ALA A 11 2.04 4.23 -18.78
C ALA A 11 1.46 3.67 -17.48
N LEU A 12 0.34 4.25 -17.03
CA LEU A 12 -0.40 3.71 -15.88
C LEU A 12 -1.00 2.35 -16.28
N PRO A 13 -0.78 1.27 -15.50
CA PRO A 13 -1.41 -0.02 -15.79
C PRO A 13 -2.94 0.10 -15.78
N ALA A 14 -3.60 -0.68 -16.63
CA ALA A 14 -5.06 -0.64 -16.74
C ALA A 14 -5.78 -1.28 -15.54
N SER A 15 -5.11 -2.21 -14.86
CA SER A 15 -5.66 -2.91 -13.69
C SER A 15 -4.54 -3.29 -12.72
N PRO A 16 -4.88 -3.56 -11.45
CA PRO A 16 -3.88 -4.07 -10.49
C PRO A 16 -3.25 -5.39 -10.92
N GLU A 17 -4.01 -6.26 -11.59
CA GLU A 17 -3.52 -7.55 -12.07
C GLU A 17 -2.45 -7.39 -13.15
N GLU A 18 -2.54 -6.36 -13.99
CA GLU A 18 -1.55 -6.05 -15.02
C GLU A 18 -0.34 -5.29 -14.48
N ALA A 19 -0.47 -4.67 -13.31
CA ALA A 19 0.61 -3.89 -12.74
C ALA A 19 1.74 -4.80 -12.28
N ARG A 20 2.97 -4.43 -12.64
CA ARG A 20 4.17 -5.12 -12.19
C ARG A 20 4.88 -4.27 -11.13
N LEU A 21 5.17 -4.90 -10.00
CA LEU A 21 6.00 -4.32 -8.94
C LEU A 21 7.45 -4.74 -9.14
N ASP A 22 8.35 -3.80 -9.03
CA ASP A 22 9.79 -4.04 -9.08
C ASP A 22 10.37 -4.05 -7.67
N TYR A 23 11.36 -4.90 -7.45
CA TYR A 23 12.05 -5.04 -6.19
C TYR A 23 13.56 -4.96 -6.44
N VAL A 24 14.26 -4.26 -5.56
CA VAL A 24 15.71 -4.08 -5.65
C VAL A 24 16.37 -4.60 -4.37
N PRO A 25 17.68 -4.93 -4.39
CA PRO A 25 18.34 -5.41 -3.18
C PRO A 25 18.24 -4.41 -2.03
N ASN A 26 17.96 -4.92 -0.83
CA ASN A 26 17.99 -4.11 0.38
C ASN A 26 19.42 -3.63 0.61
N PRO A 27 19.69 -2.31 0.68
CA PRO A 27 21.03 -1.78 0.87
C PRO A 27 21.58 -2.01 2.28
N ARG A 28 20.73 -2.41 3.23
CA ARG A 28 21.08 -2.70 4.62
C ARG A 28 20.44 -3.99 5.11
N PRO A 29 20.81 -5.15 4.52
CA PRO A 29 20.11 -6.41 4.80
C PRO A 29 20.30 -6.93 6.24
N ASP A 30 21.36 -6.49 6.92
CA ASP A 30 21.67 -6.90 8.29
C ASP A 30 21.10 -5.95 9.34
N THR A 31 20.35 -4.93 8.93
CA THR A 31 19.79 -3.92 9.82
C THR A 31 18.28 -4.06 9.90
N LEU A 32 17.74 -4.08 11.12
CA LEU A 32 16.29 -4.06 11.33
C LEU A 32 15.82 -2.59 11.31
N TYR A 33 15.00 -2.25 10.32
CA TYR A 33 14.44 -0.91 10.18
C TYR A 33 13.08 -0.95 9.51
N LEU A 34 12.35 0.15 9.56
CA LEU A 34 11.03 0.28 8.99
C LEU A 34 11.05 1.26 7.81
N VAL A 35 10.38 0.88 6.73
CA VAL A 35 10.10 1.77 5.58
C VAL A 35 8.60 2.09 5.59
N ARG A 36 8.26 3.36 5.42
CA ARG A 36 6.88 3.81 5.33
C ARG A 36 6.59 4.46 4.00
N PHE A 37 5.50 4.00 3.36
CA PHE A 37 4.89 4.71 2.24
C PHE A 37 3.53 5.24 2.68
N ALA A 38 3.26 6.49 2.36
CA ALA A 38 1.95 7.11 2.59
C ALA A 38 1.36 7.51 1.23
N ALA A 39 0.14 7.08 0.97
CA ALA A 39 -0.59 7.40 -0.25
C ALA A 39 -1.92 8.09 0.13
N PRO A 40 -1.89 9.42 0.34
CA PRO A 40 -3.05 10.14 0.88
C PRO A 40 -4.18 10.35 -0.14
N GLU A 41 -3.93 10.09 -1.41
CA GLU A 41 -4.90 10.30 -2.49
C GLU A 41 -5.25 9.00 -3.22
N PHE A 42 -5.19 7.88 -2.53
CA PHE A 42 -5.54 6.59 -3.13
C PHE A 42 -7.01 6.56 -3.54
N THR A 43 -7.26 6.02 -4.73
CA THR A 43 -8.61 5.96 -5.30
C THR A 43 -8.90 4.58 -5.86
N SER A 44 -10.10 4.07 -5.58
CA SER A 44 -10.68 2.89 -6.23
C SER A 44 -12.16 3.16 -6.55
N LEU A 45 -12.88 2.16 -7.06
CA LEU A 45 -14.30 2.30 -7.36
C LEU A 45 -15.14 1.40 -6.47
N CYS A 46 -16.29 1.89 -6.08
CA CYS A 46 -17.29 1.09 -5.36
C CYS A 46 -17.82 -0.01 -6.29
N PRO A 47 -17.81 -1.29 -5.86
CA PRO A 47 -18.30 -2.38 -6.70
C PRO A 47 -19.81 -2.36 -6.92
N VAL A 48 -20.56 -1.62 -6.11
CA VAL A 48 -22.02 -1.52 -6.21
C VAL A 48 -22.44 -0.33 -7.08
N THR A 49 -21.87 0.86 -6.81
CA THR A 49 -22.31 2.12 -7.45
C THR A 49 -21.39 2.57 -8.59
N GLY A 50 -20.16 2.05 -8.67
CA GLY A 50 -19.15 2.54 -9.59
C GLY A 50 -18.60 3.92 -9.26
N GLN A 51 -18.98 4.50 -8.12
CA GLN A 51 -18.48 5.80 -7.69
C GLN A 51 -17.06 5.67 -7.11
N PRO A 52 -16.25 6.74 -7.21
CA PRO A 52 -14.91 6.70 -6.65
C PRO A 52 -14.92 6.67 -5.12
N ASP A 53 -14.06 5.83 -4.58
CA ASP A 53 -13.74 5.76 -3.16
C ASP A 53 -12.33 6.28 -2.95
N PHE A 54 -12.10 7.02 -1.87
CA PHE A 54 -10.82 7.63 -1.55
C PHE A 54 -10.29 7.12 -0.22
N ALA A 55 -8.98 6.96 -0.13
CA ALA A 55 -8.34 6.54 1.11
C ALA A 55 -6.97 7.19 1.29
N HIS A 56 -6.58 7.31 2.55
CA HIS A 56 -5.18 7.51 2.91
C HIS A 56 -4.61 6.13 3.25
N LEU A 57 -3.74 5.60 2.41
CA LEU A 57 -3.06 4.33 2.69
C LEU A 57 -1.73 4.59 3.37
N VAL A 58 -1.41 3.82 4.39
CA VAL A 58 -0.09 3.80 5.02
C VAL A 58 0.42 2.37 5.00
N ILE A 59 1.57 2.16 4.36
CA ILE A 59 2.23 0.87 4.26
C ILE A 59 3.55 0.96 5.01
N ASP A 60 3.69 0.15 6.05
CA ASP A 60 4.92 0.03 6.83
C ASP A 60 5.49 -1.37 6.66
N TYR A 61 6.78 -1.49 6.36
CA TYR A 61 7.40 -2.81 6.31
C TYR A 61 8.85 -2.80 6.80
N ALA A 62 9.26 -3.90 7.39
CA ALA A 62 10.65 -4.17 7.74
C ALA A 62 11.26 -5.01 6.61
N PRO A 63 12.19 -4.48 5.82
CA PRO A 63 12.73 -5.22 4.68
C PRO A 63 13.51 -6.45 5.08
N GLY A 64 13.39 -7.49 4.26
CA GLY A 64 14.29 -8.64 4.27
C GLY A 64 15.43 -8.42 3.29
N GLU A 65 15.51 -9.25 2.25
CA GLU A 65 16.56 -9.16 1.24
C GLU A 65 16.31 -8.10 0.18
N THR A 66 15.06 -7.69 -0.01
CA THR A 66 14.69 -6.71 -1.03
C THR A 66 13.87 -5.57 -0.44
N ILE A 67 13.85 -4.47 -1.19
CA ILE A 67 12.92 -3.35 -0.98
C ILE A 67 12.09 -3.14 -2.23
N VAL A 68 10.88 -2.62 -2.08
CA VAL A 68 10.05 -2.29 -3.23
C VAL A 68 10.53 -1.00 -3.90
N GLU A 69 10.57 -0.99 -5.23
CA GLU A 69 10.94 0.20 -6.00
C GLU A 69 9.75 1.17 -6.03
N SER A 70 9.97 2.42 -5.63
CA SER A 70 8.91 3.38 -5.32
C SER A 70 8.06 3.79 -6.53
N LYS A 71 8.65 3.90 -7.72
CA LYS A 71 7.91 4.25 -8.94
C LYS A 71 6.96 3.12 -9.35
N SER A 72 7.40 1.87 -9.26
CA SER A 72 6.55 0.71 -9.55
C SER A 72 5.40 0.60 -8.54
N LEU A 73 5.66 0.90 -7.27
CA LEU A 73 4.60 0.93 -6.26
C LEU A 73 3.58 2.04 -6.57
N LYS A 74 4.05 3.22 -6.92
CA LYS A 74 3.17 4.33 -7.32
C LYS A 74 2.27 3.96 -8.48
N LEU A 75 2.80 3.31 -9.51
CA LEU A 75 2.03 2.86 -10.66
C LEU A 75 1.04 1.76 -10.29
N PHE A 76 1.46 0.83 -9.44
CA PHE A 76 0.58 -0.22 -8.93
C PHE A 76 -0.60 0.37 -8.16
N LEU A 77 -0.35 1.28 -7.22
CA LEU A 77 -1.44 1.92 -6.47
C LEU A 77 -2.34 2.75 -7.39
N GLY A 78 -1.79 3.44 -8.37
CA GLY A 78 -2.57 4.18 -9.36
C GLY A 78 -3.44 3.30 -10.25
N SER A 79 -3.08 2.02 -10.43
CA SER A 79 -3.84 1.08 -11.24
C SER A 79 -5.21 0.74 -10.67
N PHE A 80 -5.43 1.01 -9.38
CA PHE A 80 -6.73 0.81 -8.73
C PHE A 80 -7.77 1.87 -9.10
N ARG A 81 -7.38 2.93 -9.77
CA ARG A 81 -8.27 4.07 -10.08
C ARG A 81 -9.56 3.67 -10.78
N ASN A 82 -9.53 2.65 -11.63
CA ASN A 82 -10.69 2.12 -12.33
C ASN A 82 -11.06 0.70 -11.88
N HIS A 83 -10.54 0.26 -10.74
CA HIS A 83 -10.76 -1.07 -10.20
C HIS A 83 -11.87 -1.04 -9.15
N CYS A 84 -12.89 -1.88 -9.37
CA CYS A 84 -13.98 -2.04 -8.41
C CYS A 84 -13.57 -3.03 -7.32
N GLY A 85 -13.66 -2.62 -6.06
CA GLY A 85 -13.34 -3.48 -4.92
C GLY A 85 -13.87 -2.92 -3.61
N PHE A 86 -14.20 -3.80 -2.69
CA PHE A 86 -14.52 -3.41 -1.33
C PHE A 86 -13.27 -2.86 -0.64
N HIS A 87 -13.45 -1.92 0.29
CA HIS A 87 -12.35 -1.30 1.04
C HIS A 87 -11.47 -2.35 1.71
N GLU A 88 -12.07 -3.37 2.27
CA GLU A 88 -11.39 -4.47 2.97
C GLU A 88 -10.54 -5.29 1.99
N ASP A 89 -11.11 -5.66 0.86
CA ASP A 89 -10.40 -6.48 -0.14
C ASP A 89 -9.24 -5.72 -0.78
N VAL A 90 -9.44 -4.45 -1.13
CA VAL A 90 -8.41 -3.60 -1.70
C VAL A 90 -7.26 -3.41 -0.72
N THR A 91 -7.56 -3.03 0.52
CA THR A 91 -6.52 -2.76 1.54
C THR A 91 -5.72 -4.02 1.87
N VAL A 92 -6.41 -5.09 2.23
CA VAL A 92 -5.75 -6.34 2.62
C VAL A 92 -5.02 -6.95 1.42
N GLY A 93 -5.62 -6.91 0.24
CA GLY A 93 -5.01 -7.44 -0.99
C GLY A 93 -3.70 -6.77 -1.36
N ILE A 94 -3.60 -5.45 -1.20
CA ILE A 94 -2.34 -4.71 -1.42
C ILE A 94 -1.25 -5.23 -0.47
N GLY A 95 -1.58 -5.33 0.82
CA GLY A 95 -0.62 -5.83 1.82
C GLY A 95 -0.17 -7.25 1.55
N GLN A 96 -1.10 -8.13 1.24
CA GLN A 96 -0.80 -9.55 0.96
C GLN A 96 0.06 -9.72 -0.29
N ARG A 97 -0.21 -8.96 -1.35
CA ARG A 97 0.62 -9.02 -2.56
C ARG A 97 2.06 -8.60 -2.30
N LEU A 98 2.24 -7.51 -1.56
CA LEU A 98 3.59 -7.05 -1.21
C LEU A 98 4.34 -8.08 -0.37
N VAL A 99 3.67 -8.72 0.58
CA VAL A 99 4.29 -9.77 1.41
C VAL A 99 4.66 -10.98 0.56
N GLU A 100 3.78 -11.43 -0.31
CA GLU A 100 4.03 -12.60 -1.16
C GLU A 100 5.20 -12.39 -2.11
N GLU A 101 5.29 -11.21 -2.73
CA GLU A 101 6.32 -10.92 -3.73
C GLU A 101 7.65 -10.50 -3.10
N MET A 102 7.63 -9.67 -2.08
CA MET A 102 8.84 -9.08 -1.47
C MET A 102 9.41 -9.94 -0.34
N LYS A 103 8.57 -10.67 0.36
CA LYS A 103 8.93 -11.48 1.55
C LYS A 103 9.68 -10.66 2.61
N PRO A 104 9.07 -9.56 3.08
CA PRO A 104 9.68 -8.73 4.12
C PRO A 104 9.73 -9.49 5.45
N ARG A 105 10.50 -9.00 6.40
CA ARG A 105 10.47 -9.54 7.77
C ARG A 105 9.11 -9.30 8.41
N TRP A 106 8.46 -8.20 8.08
CA TRP A 106 7.14 -7.84 8.56
C TRP A 106 6.56 -6.70 7.73
N LEU A 107 5.23 -6.69 7.62
CA LEU A 107 4.51 -5.61 6.94
C LEU A 107 3.17 -5.38 7.62
N ARG A 108 2.80 -4.12 7.74
CA ARG A 108 1.41 -3.74 8.06
C ARG A 108 0.91 -2.70 7.08
N ILE A 109 -0.41 -2.67 6.88
CA ILE A 109 -1.08 -1.66 6.09
C ILE A 109 -2.29 -1.13 6.85
N GLY A 110 -2.48 0.19 6.82
CA GLY A 110 -3.70 0.86 7.25
C GLY A 110 -4.35 1.54 6.06
N GLY A 111 -5.62 1.23 5.83
CA GLY A 111 -6.45 1.92 4.85
C GLY A 111 -7.46 2.79 5.57
N TYR A 112 -7.28 4.10 5.51
CA TYR A 112 -8.15 5.08 6.17
C TYR A 112 -9.06 5.66 5.09
N TRP A 113 -10.24 5.04 4.93
CA TRP A 113 -11.16 5.35 3.86
C TRP A 113 -12.07 6.52 4.25
N TYR A 114 -12.31 7.40 3.28
CA TYR A 114 -13.21 8.53 3.46
C TYR A 114 -14.65 8.06 3.57
N PRO A 115 -15.52 8.86 4.24
CA PRO A 115 -16.87 8.39 4.55
C PRO A 115 -17.73 8.12 3.32
N ARG A 116 -18.56 7.09 3.48
CA ARG A 116 -19.66 6.80 2.59
C ARG A 116 -20.91 6.75 3.46
N GLY A 117 -21.95 7.49 3.06
CA GLY A 117 -23.13 7.64 3.93
C GLY A 117 -22.78 8.28 5.27
N GLY A 118 -21.75 9.13 5.31
CA GLY A 118 -21.30 9.79 6.53
C GLY A 118 -20.41 8.94 7.45
N MET A 119 -20.10 7.70 7.08
CA MET A 119 -19.38 6.77 7.94
C MET A 119 -18.01 6.43 7.32
N PRO A 120 -16.87 6.83 7.97
CA PRO A 120 -15.55 6.42 7.54
C PRO A 120 -15.29 4.97 7.95
N ILE A 121 -14.42 4.29 7.17
CA ILE A 121 -14.01 2.91 7.45
C ILE A 121 -12.49 2.88 7.49
N ASP A 122 -11.94 2.32 8.56
CA ASP A 122 -10.51 2.05 8.66
C ASP A 122 -10.29 0.54 8.58
N VAL A 123 -9.38 0.10 7.73
CA VAL A 123 -9.05 -1.31 7.53
C VAL A 123 -7.58 -1.52 7.87
N PHE A 124 -7.28 -2.49 8.73
CA PHE A 124 -5.93 -2.78 9.19
C PHE A 124 -5.58 -4.24 8.95
N TRP A 125 -4.38 -4.48 8.47
CA TRP A 125 -3.85 -5.83 8.31
C TRP A 125 -2.35 -5.85 8.55
N GLN A 126 -1.83 -6.93 9.11
CA GLN A 126 -0.39 -7.15 9.25
C GLN A 126 -0.03 -8.60 8.98
N SER A 127 1.22 -8.83 8.62
CA SER A 127 1.76 -10.15 8.25
C SER A 127 2.25 -10.95 9.45
N GLY A 128 1.61 -10.82 10.59
CA GLY A 128 1.99 -11.49 11.83
C GLY A 128 2.53 -10.51 12.86
N THR A 129 3.27 -11.02 13.83
CA THR A 129 3.83 -10.22 14.92
C THR A 129 5.05 -9.44 14.43
N PRO A 130 5.16 -8.13 14.75
CA PRO A 130 6.36 -7.38 14.39
C PRO A 130 7.61 -7.94 15.08
N PRO A 131 8.77 -7.87 14.40
CA PRO A 131 10.03 -8.32 15.01
C PRO A 131 10.34 -7.57 16.30
N GLU A 132 10.89 -8.29 17.27
CA GLU A 132 11.37 -7.67 18.50
C GLU A 132 12.43 -6.63 18.20
N GLY A 133 12.33 -5.46 18.85
CA GLY A 133 13.28 -4.35 18.66
C GLY A 133 13.01 -3.48 17.45
N LEU A 134 11.98 -3.76 16.66
CA LEU A 134 11.60 -2.88 15.56
C LEU A 134 10.99 -1.58 16.11
N TRP A 135 11.55 -0.44 15.72
CA TRP A 135 10.91 0.85 16.00
C TRP A 135 9.68 0.99 15.11
N LEU A 136 8.52 1.12 15.75
CA LEU A 136 7.22 1.09 15.09
C LEU A 136 6.44 2.37 15.44
N PRO A 137 6.67 3.47 14.71
CA PRO A 137 5.93 4.72 14.96
C PRO A 137 4.45 4.58 14.59
N ASP A 138 3.60 5.37 15.25
CA ASP A 138 2.18 5.45 14.89
C ASP A 138 2.03 5.85 13.44
N GLN A 139 0.92 5.42 12.80
CA GLN A 139 0.66 5.77 11.40
C GLN A 139 0.30 7.25 11.23
N GLY A 140 -0.16 7.90 12.29
CA GLY A 140 -0.31 9.35 12.32
C GLY A 140 -1.49 9.89 11.50
N VAL A 141 -2.35 9.03 10.98
CA VAL A 141 -3.54 9.47 10.24
C VAL A 141 -4.61 9.91 11.24
N GLN A 142 -5.04 11.14 11.12
CA GLN A 142 -6.06 11.68 12.00
C GLN A 142 -7.42 11.02 11.72
N PRO A 143 -8.23 10.75 12.76
CA PRO A 143 -9.61 10.33 12.54
C PRO A 143 -10.36 11.35 11.70
N TYR A 144 -11.22 10.87 10.82
CA TYR A 144 -12.04 11.78 10.01
C TYR A 144 -13.02 12.55 10.91
N ARG A 145 -13.04 13.85 10.76
CA ARG A 145 -13.87 14.76 11.56
C ARG A 145 -14.83 15.61 10.72
N GLY A 146 -15.00 15.29 9.44
CA GLY A 146 -15.80 16.10 8.54
C GLY A 146 -15.11 17.44 8.23
N ARG A 147 -15.86 18.53 8.30
CA ARG A 147 -15.39 19.88 7.93
C ARG A 147 -14.72 20.63 9.08
N GLY A 148 -14.67 20.02 10.21
CA GLY A 148 -14.16 20.72 11.39
C GLY A 148 -12.99 20.08 12.09
#